data_02ee1887e57493f1463a54e7eb01de5d
#
_entry.id   02ee1887e57493f1463a54e7eb01de5d
#
_cell.length_a   1.000
_cell.length_b   1.000
_cell.length_c   1.000
_cell.angle_alpha   90.00
_cell.angle_beta   90.00
_cell.angle_gamma   90.00
#
_symmetry.space_group_name_H-M   'P 1'
#
loop_
_entity.id
_entity.type
_entity.pdbx_description
1 polymer ?
#
loop_
_entity_poly.entity_id
_entity_poly.type
_entity_poly.pdbx_seq_one_letter_code
_entity_poly.pdbx_strand_id
1 'polypeptide(L)'
;ITIIEKDKRDDHVTLAYSREEFAVPENVLIIGTMNTADQSLTHLDAALKRRFTMMELFPEPEKVLRHEKAGDIDLTELLRKINDKLTDLKFRDGQIGHSYFMVDDKPFTKISELQMVFAYDIIPLLRDYFYDDETKIITVLGGDFFEKNTDIKKDWQEDEAKFRKIIRDQFDV
;
A
#
# COMPACT_ATOMS: atom_id res chain seq x y z
N ILE A 1 -28.57 5.48 -3.79
CA ILE A 1 -27.77 4.50 -3.01
C ILE A 1 -28.66 3.43 -2.39
N THR A 2 -29.91 3.72 -1.97
CA THR A 2 -30.81 2.79 -1.28
C THR A 2 -31.11 1.53 -2.10
N ILE A 3 -31.30 1.63 -3.41
CA ILE A 3 -31.60 0.51 -4.31
C ILE A 3 -30.46 -0.50 -4.55
N ILE A 4 -29.29 -0.25 -3.92
CA ILE A 4 -28.16 -1.19 -3.95
C ILE A 4 -28.35 -2.33 -2.93
N GLU A 5 -29.19 -2.14 -1.90
CA GLU A 5 -29.49 -3.16 -0.90
C GLU A 5 -30.12 -4.39 -1.54
N LYS A 6 -29.82 -5.59 -1.03
CA LYS A 6 -30.31 -6.86 -1.60
C LYS A 6 -31.84 -6.93 -1.68
N ASP A 7 -32.51 -6.42 -0.63
CA ASP A 7 -33.96 -6.39 -0.51
C ASP A 7 -34.62 -5.27 -1.29
N LYS A 8 -33.81 -4.41 -1.94
CA LYS A 8 -34.26 -3.27 -2.78
C LYS A 8 -33.91 -3.46 -4.25
N ARG A 9 -33.42 -4.63 -4.62
CA ARG A 9 -33.20 -4.97 -6.03
C ARG A 9 -34.53 -5.02 -6.75
N ASP A 10 -34.53 -4.54 -7.99
CA ASP A 10 -35.73 -4.35 -8.82
C ASP A 10 -36.73 -3.29 -8.32
N ASP A 11 -36.52 -2.67 -7.17
CA ASP A 11 -37.26 -1.46 -6.81
C ASP A 11 -36.94 -0.34 -7.78
N HIS A 12 -37.96 0.34 -8.28
CA HIS A 12 -37.82 1.47 -9.19
C HIS A 12 -37.70 2.78 -8.42
N VAL A 13 -36.77 3.63 -8.86
CA VAL A 13 -36.61 5.01 -8.37
C VAL A 13 -36.59 5.98 -9.55
N THR A 14 -37.20 7.14 -9.38
CA THR A 14 -37.14 8.20 -10.39
C THR A 14 -35.86 9.00 -10.23
N LEU A 15 -35.04 9.06 -11.27
CA LEU A 15 -33.81 9.85 -11.28
C LEU A 15 -34.13 11.36 -11.20
N ALA A 16 -33.34 12.09 -10.38
CA ALA A 16 -33.66 13.49 -10.05
C ALA A 16 -33.60 14.43 -11.26
N TYR A 17 -32.69 14.18 -12.18
CA TYR A 17 -32.46 15.05 -13.35
C TYR A 17 -33.20 14.59 -14.59
N SER A 18 -33.03 13.34 -15.03
CA SER A 18 -33.67 12.81 -16.25
C SER A 18 -35.16 12.51 -16.11
N ARG A 19 -35.63 12.33 -14.85
CA ARG A 19 -36.99 11.89 -14.52
C ARG A 19 -37.33 10.49 -15.00
N GLU A 20 -36.35 9.75 -15.48
CA GLU A 20 -36.50 8.36 -15.88
C GLU A 20 -36.58 7.41 -14.71
N GLU A 21 -37.28 6.30 -14.87
CA GLU A 21 -37.28 5.21 -13.91
C GLU A 21 -35.97 4.43 -14.04
N PHE A 22 -35.38 4.12 -12.88
CA PHE A 22 -34.15 3.37 -12.79
C PHE A 22 -34.26 2.29 -11.70
N ALA A 23 -33.79 1.08 -12.02
CA ALA A 23 -33.68 -0.02 -11.08
C ALA A 23 -32.30 -0.69 -11.21
N VAL A 24 -31.87 -1.40 -10.19
CA VAL A 24 -30.67 -2.26 -10.24
C VAL A 24 -31.13 -3.71 -10.29
N PRO A 25 -30.98 -4.41 -11.43
CA PRO A 25 -31.41 -5.79 -11.60
C PRO A 25 -30.70 -6.75 -10.59
N GLU A 26 -31.35 -7.83 -10.23
CA GLU A 26 -30.80 -8.82 -9.28
C GLU A 26 -29.49 -9.46 -9.75
N ASN A 27 -29.32 -9.61 -11.08
CA ASN A 27 -28.13 -10.23 -11.67
C ASN A 27 -26.90 -9.28 -11.76
N VAL A 28 -27.01 -8.04 -11.29
CA VAL A 28 -25.89 -7.08 -11.28
C VAL A 28 -25.08 -7.23 -10.00
N LEU A 29 -23.79 -7.51 -10.13
CA LEU A 29 -22.83 -7.49 -9.05
C LEU A 29 -22.07 -6.16 -9.07
N ILE A 30 -22.03 -5.46 -7.94
CA ILE A 30 -21.30 -4.20 -7.78
C ILE A 30 -20.06 -4.49 -6.93
N ILE A 31 -18.88 -4.28 -7.52
CA ILE A 31 -17.59 -4.41 -6.83
C ILE A 31 -16.97 -3.01 -6.80
N GLY A 32 -16.64 -2.55 -5.59
CA GLY A 32 -15.93 -1.29 -5.37
C GLY A 32 -14.58 -1.56 -4.71
N THR A 33 -13.58 -0.78 -5.07
CA THR A 33 -12.27 -0.78 -4.41
C THR A 33 -12.05 0.55 -3.71
N MET A 34 -11.36 0.51 -2.57
CA MET A 34 -10.97 1.70 -1.83
C MET A 34 -9.60 1.51 -1.17
N ASN A 35 -8.86 2.60 -1.01
CA ASN A 35 -7.64 2.62 -0.20
C ASN A 35 -7.98 3.09 1.22
N THR A 36 -7.81 2.22 2.22
CA THR A 36 -8.08 2.56 3.63
C THR A 36 -6.97 3.37 4.29
N ALA A 37 -5.77 3.40 3.69
CA ALA A 37 -4.67 4.25 4.15
C ALA A 37 -4.90 5.75 3.87
N ASP A 38 -5.81 6.07 2.95
CA ASP A 38 -6.17 7.45 2.66
C ASP A 38 -7.05 8.03 3.79
N GLN A 39 -6.44 8.88 4.62
CA GLN A 39 -7.12 9.51 5.77
C GLN A 39 -8.32 10.39 5.38
N SER A 40 -8.38 10.86 4.12
CA SER A 40 -9.52 11.63 3.63
C SER A 40 -10.80 10.78 3.50
N LEU A 41 -10.65 9.45 3.43
CA LEU A 41 -11.73 8.47 3.27
C LEU A 41 -12.08 7.70 4.56
N THR A 42 -11.51 8.06 5.71
CA THR A 42 -11.64 7.31 6.98
C THR A 42 -13.07 7.17 7.52
N HIS A 43 -14.01 7.91 6.99
CA HIS A 43 -15.42 7.83 7.40
C HIS A 43 -16.32 7.37 6.25
N LEU A 44 -16.14 6.10 5.81
CA LEU A 44 -17.22 5.46 5.07
C LEU A 44 -18.51 5.55 5.89
N ASP A 45 -19.50 6.25 5.31
CA ASP A 45 -20.82 6.37 5.90
C ASP A 45 -21.35 4.99 6.32
N ALA A 46 -21.90 4.91 7.52
CA ALA A 46 -22.52 3.69 8.04
C ALA A 46 -23.56 3.11 7.07
N ALA A 47 -24.18 3.97 6.24
CA ALA A 47 -25.10 3.58 5.21
C ALA A 47 -24.44 2.76 4.08
N LEU A 48 -23.22 3.08 3.69
CA LEU A 48 -22.44 2.29 2.71
C LEU A 48 -21.98 0.96 3.30
N LYS A 49 -21.48 0.96 4.55
CA LYS A 49 -21.04 -0.26 5.22
C LYS A 49 -22.13 -1.32 5.35
N ARG A 50 -23.40 -0.91 5.44
CA ARG A 50 -24.55 -1.86 5.50
C ARG A 50 -24.87 -2.49 4.15
N ARG A 51 -24.47 -1.87 3.03
CA ARG A 51 -24.83 -2.27 1.66
C ARG A 51 -23.78 -3.13 0.99
N PHE A 52 -22.54 -3.11 1.50
CA PHE A 52 -21.42 -3.85 0.94
C PHE A 52 -20.85 -4.82 1.97
N THR A 53 -20.46 -5.98 1.50
CA THR A 53 -19.58 -6.86 2.26
C THR A 53 -18.16 -6.33 2.09
N MET A 54 -17.53 -5.95 3.21
CA MET A 54 -16.15 -5.47 3.19
C MET A 54 -15.20 -6.66 3.18
N MET A 55 -14.22 -6.61 2.28
CA MET A 55 -13.14 -7.57 2.19
C MET A 55 -11.81 -6.83 2.22
N GLU A 56 -11.00 -7.10 3.23
CA GLU A 56 -9.66 -6.55 3.34
C GLU A 56 -8.68 -7.37 2.49
N LEU A 57 -7.87 -6.69 1.70
CA LEU A 57 -6.81 -7.30 0.89
C LEU A 57 -5.47 -6.77 1.37
N PHE A 58 -4.73 -7.60 2.07
CA PHE A 58 -3.37 -7.31 2.52
C PHE A 58 -2.34 -7.81 1.51
N PRO A 59 -1.10 -7.24 1.52
CA PRO A 59 0.00 -7.77 0.73
C PRO A 59 0.30 -9.23 1.09
N GLU A 60 0.54 -10.06 0.08
CA GLU A 60 0.90 -11.48 0.25
C GLU A 60 2.27 -11.74 -0.41
N PRO A 61 3.38 -11.22 0.17
CA PRO A 61 4.69 -11.31 -0.45
C PRO A 61 5.13 -12.74 -0.73
N GLU A 62 4.83 -13.69 0.14
CA GLU A 62 5.18 -15.10 -0.02
C GLU A 62 4.56 -15.72 -1.29
N LYS A 63 3.33 -15.33 -1.61
CA LYS A 63 2.63 -15.86 -2.80
C LYS A 63 3.08 -15.20 -4.10
N VAL A 64 3.43 -13.92 -4.03
CA VAL A 64 3.70 -13.10 -5.22
C VAL A 64 5.18 -13.00 -5.50
N LEU A 65 5.99 -12.62 -4.51
CA LEU A 65 7.44 -12.44 -4.68
C LEU A 65 8.21 -13.77 -4.59
N ARG A 66 7.68 -14.78 -3.88
CA ARG A 66 8.18 -16.18 -3.86
C ARG A 66 9.67 -16.30 -3.53
N HIS A 67 10.19 -15.45 -2.63
CA HIS A 67 11.61 -15.37 -2.27
C HIS A 67 12.54 -15.08 -3.45
N GLU A 68 12.03 -14.45 -4.51
CA GLU A 68 12.88 -13.89 -5.56
C GLU A 68 13.80 -12.80 -5.00
N LYS A 69 14.95 -12.64 -5.62
CA LYS A 69 16.01 -11.78 -5.10
C LYS A 69 16.37 -10.66 -6.06
N ALA A 70 16.50 -9.46 -5.51
CA ALA A 70 17.20 -8.36 -6.17
C ALA A 70 18.68 -8.43 -5.79
N GLY A 71 19.51 -8.92 -6.71
CA GLY A 71 20.88 -9.29 -6.38
C GLY A 71 20.94 -10.44 -5.38
N ASP A 72 21.25 -10.15 -4.12
CA ASP A 72 21.26 -11.13 -3.02
C ASP A 72 20.25 -10.84 -1.90
N ILE A 73 19.44 -9.79 -2.06
CA ILE A 73 18.41 -9.38 -1.11
C ILE A 73 17.11 -10.13 -1.41
N ASP A 74 16.60 -10.88 -0.43
CA ASP A 74 15.29 -11.55 -0.52
C ASP A 74 14.16 -10.50 -0.42
N LEU A 75 13.43 -10.33 -1.52
CA LEU A 75 12.36 -9.32 -1.62
C LEU A 75 11.16 -9.65 -0.72
N THR A 76 10.86 -10.93 -0.53
CA THR A 76 9.76 -11.39 0.33
C THR A 76 10.05 -11.03 1.79
N GLU A 77 11.24 -11.39 2.27
CA GLU A 77 11.65 -11.10 3.64
C GLU A 77 11.78 -9.60 3.90
N LEU A 78 12.32 -8.85 2.94
CA LEU A 78 12.44 -7.39 3.06
C LEU A 78 11.07 -6.74 3.21
N LEU A 79 10.14 -7.06 2.30
CA LEU A 79 8.79 -6.48 2.33
C LEU A 79 8.04 -6.87 3.60
N ARG A 80 8.16 -8.13 4.02
CA ARG A 80 7.56 -8.62 5.27
C ARG A 80 8.07 -7.80 6.46
N LYS A 81 9.39 -7.65 6.60
CA LYS A 81 10.01 -6.91 7.72
C LYS A 81 9.63 -5.42 7.74
N ILE A 82 9.48 -4.79 6.59
CA ILE A 82 8.97 -3.41 6.50
C ILE A 82 7.52 -3.36 7.00
N ASN A 83 6.66 -4.26 6.52
CA ASN A 83 5.25 -4.29 6.88
C ASN A 83 5.01 -4.69 8.34
N ASP A 84 5.85 -5.55 8.91
CA ASP A 84 5.83 -5.87 10.35
C ASP A 84 6.08 -4.60 11.18
N LYS A 85 7.10 -3.80 10.85
CA LYS A 85 7.37 -2.52 11.53
C LYS A 85 6.23 -1.51 11.40
N LEU A 86 5.56 -1.45 10.23
CA LEU A 86 4.37 -0.62 10.05
C LEU A 86 3.22 -1.09 10.94
N THR A 87 3.03 -2.39 11.06
CA THR A 87 2.02 -3.00 11.93
C THR A 87 2.30 -2.73 13.40
N ASP A 88 3.56 -2.79 13.83
CA ASP A 88 4.00 -2.47 15.20
C ASP A 88 3.71 -1.00 15.56
N LEU A 89 3.81 -0.11 14.59
CA LEU A 89 3.40 1.29 14.72
C LEU A 89 1.88 1.50 14.71
N LYS A 90 1.10 0.40 14.70
CA LYS A 90 -0.38 0.40 14.57
C LYS A 90 -0.88 1.03 13.26
N PHE A 91 -0.07 0.97 12.23
CA PHE A 91 -0.39 1.47 10.90
C PHE A 91 -0.54 0.31 9.90
N ARG A 92 -1.42 -0.65 10.23
CA ARG A 92 -1.67 -1.85 9.43
C ARG A 92 -2.22 -1.53 8.04
N ASP A 93 -3.06 -0.51 7.94
CA ASP A 93 -3.68 -0.11 6.67
C ASP A 93 -2.69 0.52 5.69
N GLY A 94 -1.54 0.97 6.17
CA GLY A 94 -0.45 1.53 5.36
C GLY A 94 0.62 0.52 4.95
N GLN A 95 0.34 -0.79 5.01
CA GLN A 95 1.28 -1.79 4.53
C GLN A 95 1.66 -1.55 3.06
N ILE A 96 2.95 -1.69 2.76
CA ILE A 96 3.48 -1.53 1.41
C ILE A 96 3.08 -2.76 0.58
N GLY A 97 2.51 -2.51 -0.60
CA GLY A 97 2.12 -3.56 -1.53
C GLY A 97 3.32 -4.24 -2.19
N HIS A 98 3.19 -5.53 -2.49
CA HIS A 98 4.22 -6.27 -3.21
C HIS A 98 4.48 -5.73 -4.63
N SER A 99 3.54 -5.01 -5.23
CA SER A 99 3.69 -4.38 -6.54
C SER A 99 4.82 -3.36 -6.61
N TYR A 100 5.19 -2.72 -5.49
CA TYR A 100 6.36 -1.84 -5.41
C TYR A 100 7.69 -2.56 -5.68
N PHE A 101 7.74 -3.87 -5.53
CA PHE A 101 8.93 -4.70 -5.74
C PHE A 101 8.91 -5.43 -7.09
N MET A 102 8.07 -4.97 -8.03
CA MET A 102 7.81 -5.63 -9.30
C MET A 102 7.84 -4.63 -10.46
N VAL A 103 8.20 -5.13 -11.64
CA VAL A 103 8.06 -4.46 -12.92
C VAL A 103 7.49 -5.45 -13.95
N ASP A 104 6.49 -5.04 -14.73
CA ASP A 104 5.81 -5.90 -15.72
C ASP A 104 5.39 -7.27 -15.14
N ASP A 105 4.77 -7.24 -13.96
CA ASP A 105 4.30 -8.42 -13.20
C ASP A 105 5.42 -9.42 -12.79
N LYS A 106 6.68 -8.96 -12.76
CA LYS A 106 7.82 -9.76 -12.35
C LYS A 106 8.57 -9.08 -11.21
N PRO A 107 9.00 -9.85 -10.18
CA PRO A 107 9.85 -9.33 -9.13
C PRO A 107 11.15 -8.73 -9.66
N PHE A 108 11.68 -7.74 -8.98
CA PHE A 108 12.98 -7.16 -9.29
C PHE A 108 14.10 -8.19 -9.23
N THR A 109 15.10 -8.01 -10.08
CA THR A 109 16.29 -8.87 -10.11
C THR A 109 17.57 -8.10 -9.77
N LYS A 110 17.53 -6.76 -9.87
CA LYS A 110 18.69 -5.88 -9.67
C LYS A 110 18.54 -5.03 -8.42
N ILE A 111 19.66 -4.82 -7.74
CA ILE A 111 19.73 -3.90 -6.58
C ILE A 111 19.36 -2.47 -6.99
N SER A 112 19.76 -2.01 -8.18
CA SER A 112 19.41 -0.68 -8.67
C SER A 112 17.90 -0.43 -8.80
N GLU A 113 17.13 -1.44 -9.17
CA GLU A 113 15.65 -1.34 -9.22
C GLU A 113 15.08 -1.11 -7.82
N LEU A 114 15.55 -1.89 -6.85
CA LEU A 114 15.17 -1.74 -5.45
C LEU A 114 15.61 -0.40 -4.86
N GLN A 115 16.83 0.05 -5.17
CA GLN A 115 17.36 1.34 -4.74
C GLN A 115 16.50 2.51 -5.26
N MET A 116 16.10 2.46 -6.53
CA MET A 116 15.22 3.49 -7.11
C MET A 116 13.85 3.51 -6.46
N VAL A 117 13.24 2.38 -6.23
CA VAL A 117 11.93 2.28 -5.56
C VAL A 117 12.00 2.83 -4.12
N PHE A 118 13.08 2.56 -3.40
CA PHE A 118 13.25 3.16 -2.06
C PHE A 118 13.33 4.68 -2.12
N ALA A 119 14.10 5.23 -3.08
CA ALA A 119 14.33 6.66 -3.21
C ALA A 119 13.08 7.43 -3.66
N TYR A 120 12.35 6.89 -4.63
CA TYR A 120 11.32 7.63 -5.37
C TYR A 120 9.88 7.21 -5.05
N ASP A 121 9.68 6.04 -4.44
CA ASP A 121 8.35 5.54 -4.14
C ASP A 121 8.16 5.27 -2.63
N ILE A 122 8.96 4.40 -2.00
CA ILE A 122 8.73 3.95 -0.62
C ILE A 122 8.97 5.08 0.39
N ILE A 123 10.09 5.79 0.31
CA ILE A 123 10.36 6.89 1.25
C ILE A 123 9.36 8.03 1.09
N PRO A 124 9.03 8.52 -0.14
CA PRO A 124 7.97 9.49 -0.33
C PRO A 124 6.60 9.02 0.20
N LEU A 125 6.21 7.78 -0.08
CA LEU A 125 4.97 7.21 0.42
C LEU A 125 4.90 7.22 1.96
N LEU A 126 5.98 6.81 2.63
CA LEU A 126 6.03 6.82 4.09
C LEU A 126 6.03 8.26 4.66
N ARG A 127 6.57 9.24 3.93
CA ARG A 127 6.45 10.66 4.29
C ARG A 127 5.00 11.14 4.22
N ASP A 128 4.27 10.76 3.20
CA ASP A 128 2.85 11.09 3.08
C ASP A 128 2.04 10.43 4.21
N TYR A 129 2.38 9.20 4.57
CA TYR A 129 1.72 8.50 5.66
C TYR A 129 2.00 9.09 7.04
N PHE A 130 3.23 9.53 7.28
CA PHE A 130 3.69 10.06 8.57
C PHE A 130 4.01 11.55 8.51
N TYR A 131 3.22 12.33 7.75
CA TYR A 131 3.44 13.77 7.56
C TYR A 131 3.47 14.56 8.88
N ASP A 132 2.83 14.05 9.93
CA ASP A 132 2.76 14.62 11.27
C ASP A 132 3.95 14.23 12.16
N ASP A 133 4.62 13.14 11.84
CA ASP A 133 5.76 12.62 12.61
C ASP A 133 6.72 11.81 11.73
N GLU A 134 7.56 12.50 10.97
CA GLU A 134 8.55 11.87 10.09
C GLU A 134 9.57 10.98 10.83
N THR A 135 9.68 11.08 12.17
CA THR A 135 10.58 10.20 12.92
C THR A 135 10.13 8.73 12.87
N LYS A 136 8.85 8.48 12.60
CA LYS A 136 8.33 7.13 12.37
C LYS A 136 8.94 6.47 11.15
N ILE A 137 9.33 7.23 10.13
CA ILE A 137 10.01 6.70 8.94
C ILE A 137 11.36 6.09 9.33
N ILE A 138 12.10 6.75 10.23
CA ILE A 138 13.35 6.22 10.78
C ILE A 138 13.11 4.92 11.55
N THR A 139 11.99 4.81 12.26
CA THR A 139 11.61 3.57 12.95
C THR A 139 11.36 2.43 11.96
N VAL A 140 10.72 2.72 10.83
CA VAL A 140 10.41 1.72 9.80
C VAL A 140 11.66 1.33 9.00
N LEU A 141 12.38 2.30 8.44
CA LEU A 141 13.45 2.07 7.48
C LEU A 141 14.85 2.05 8.10
N GLY A 142 15.04 2.67 9.28
CA GLY A 142 16.34 2.88 9.90
C GLY A 142 16.95 4.24 9.58
N GLY A 143 17.81 4.72 10.47
CA GLY A 143 18.43 6.04 10.36
C GLY A 143 19.50 6.18 9.28
N ASP A 144 20.03 5.08 8.76
CA ASP A 144 21.13 5.11 7.80
C ASP A 144 20.73 5.65 6.41
N PHE A 145 19.43 5.65 6.11
CA PHE A 145 18.88 6.27 4.91
C PHE A 145 18.85 7.80 4.97
N PHE A 146 18.92 8.39 6.17
CA PHE A 146 18.60 9.79 6.41
C PHE A 146 19.76 10.57 7.01
N GLU A 147 19.80 11.87 6.70
CA GLU A 147 20.58 12.87 7.40
C GLU A 147 19.77 13.48 8.56
N LYS A 148 20.27 14.57 9.15
CA LYS A 148 19.50 15.33 10.14
C LYS A 148 18.17 15.80 9.54
N ASN A 149 17.10 15.74 10.35
CA ASN A 149 15.74 16.14 9.95
C ASN A 149 15.10 15.27 8.85
N THR A 150 15.41 13.97 8.80
CA THR A 150 14.85 13.02 7.82
C THR A 150 15.14 13.30 6.35
N ASP A 151 16.04 14.22 6.03
CA ASP A 151 16.52 14.40 4.67
C ASP A 151 17.20 13.15 4.16
N ILE A 152 16.92 12.76 2.91
CA ILE A 152 17.48 11.54 2.33
C ILE A 152 18.96 11.76 2.03
N LYS A 153 19.82 10.88 2.52
CA LYS A 153 21.25 10.88 2.17
C LYS A 153 21.44 10.57 0.68
N LYS A 154 22.20 11.37 -0.02
CA LYS A 154 22.51 11.16 -1.44
C LYS A 154 23.49 10.01 -1.70
N ASP A 155 24.34 9.72 -0.74
CA ASP A 155 25.44 8.77 -0.89
C ASP A 155 24.99 7.34 -1.21
N TRP A 156 23.89 6.87 -0.61
CA TRP A 156 23.33 5.56 -0.93
C TRP A 156 22.48 5.58 -2.22
N GLN A 157 21.98 6.74 -2.65
CA GLN A 157 21.22 6.86 -3.90
C GLN A 157 22.12 6.69 -5.14
N GLU A 158 23.40 6.99 -5.01
CA GLU A 158 24.38 6.93 -6.09
C GLU A 158 25.32 5.69 -5.98
N ASP A 159 25.24 4.93 -4.88
CA ASP A 159 26.11 3.81 -4.58
C ASP A 159 25.30 2.56 -4.16
N GLU A 160 25.15 1.62 -5.09
CA GLU A 160 24.43 0.35 -4.85
C GLU A 160 25.04 -0.47 -3.69
N ALA A 161 26.37 -0.42 -3.49
CA ALA A 161 27.02 -1.18 -2.43
C ALA A 161 26.66 -0.61 -1.05
N LYS A 162 26.56 0.72 -0.93
CA LYS A 162 26.08 1.36 0.30
C LYS A 162 24.63 1.06 0.56
N PHE A 163 23.77 1.20 -0.45
CA PHE A 163 22.34 0.87 -0.33
C PHE A 163 22.15 -0.56 0.14
N ARG A 164 22.81 -1.51 -0.53
CA ARG A 164 22.77 -2.93 -0.19
C ARG A 164 23.23 -3.20 1.25
N LYS A 165 24.31 -2.53 1.70
CA LYS A 165 24.76 -2.64 3.09
C LYS A 165 23.72 -2.14 4.08
N ILE A 166 23.12 -0.98 3.82
CA ILE A 166 22.06 -0.43 4.68
C ILE A 166 20.88 -1.42 4.78
N ILE A 167 20.41 -1.94 3.65
CA ILE A 167 19.29 -2.91 3.65
C ILE A 167 19.63 -4.14 4.50
N ARG A 168 20.82 -4.71 4.32
CA ARG A 168 21.26 -5.87 5.09
C ARG A 168 21.37 -5.60 6.59
N ASP A 169 22.02 -4.52 6.95
CA ASP A 169 22.25 -4.16 8.34
C ASP A 169 20.93 -3.82 9.06
N GLN A 170 19.99 -3.19 8.35
CA GLN A 170 18.73 -2.74 8.91
C GLN A 170 17.65 -3.82 8.97
N PHE A 171 17.63 -4.73 8.00
CA PHE A 171 16.56 -5.72 7.85
C PHE A 171 17.04 -7.17 8.00
N ASP A 172 18.35 -7.41 8.10
CA ASP A 172 18.92 -8.77 8.21
C ASP A 172 18.40 -9.71 7.08
N VAL A 173 18.59 -9.30 5.81
CA VAL A 173 18.10 -9.97 4.59
C VAL A 173 19.19 -10.10 3.54
#